data_28468e4647604aba98cfd63bdc678e3b
#
_entry.id   28468e4647604aba98cfd63bdc678e3b
#
_cell.length_a   1.000
_cell.length_b   1.000
_cell.length_c   1.000
_cell.angle_alpha   90.00
_cell.angle_beta   90.00
_cell.angle_gamma   90.00
#
_symmetry.space_group_name_H-M   'P 1'
#
loop_
_entity.id
_entity.type
_entity.pdbx_description
1 polymer ?
#
loop_
_entity_poly.entity_id
_entity_poly.type
_entity_poly.pdbx_seq_one_letter_code
_entity_poly.pdbx_strand_id
1 'polypeptide(L)'
;MINKEPFQKIIDNLKESGNYRVFNDIVREKGEFPVAIWYGPYAIKNIVNWCSNDYLGMGQHSYVIDSMKTALETAGAGAGGTRNISGTTHYHNALERELALLHKKESALLFTSAYNANQTTLETMGKIIPDLLFISDEENHSSIIQGLRHSKCRKEIFKHNDVQDLESILMSNPGPKCVVFESVYSMDGDIAPVKEIIEVSKKYNAITYIDEVHAVGLYGETGAGICERDKVEVDIINGTLAKAYGVQGGYITGKREFIDAIRSMASAFIFTTSLSPVICAGALTSIKYVKDHPELREKIQERARKTKEEIERQGIEVLKNDSHIVPVIIGDPIKCKAVSDELLYKEGIYVQPINWPTVKRGTERLRFTPTPFHTDAHIFDMVVKLKSALKRCGKKK
;
A
#
# COMPACT_ATOMS: atom_id res chain seq x y z
N MET A 1 -37.75 -8.44 15.46
CA MET A 1 -37.10 -8.61 14.16
C MET A 1 -36.14 -7.44 13.94
N ILE A 2 -34.93 -7.71 13.46
CA ILE A 2 -33.97 -6.63 13.12
C ILE A 2 -34.51 -5.88 11.89
N ASN A 3 -34.62 -4.54 11.97
CA ASN A 3 -34.96 -3.72 10.81
C ASN A 3 -33.83 -3.77 9.78
N LYS A 4 -34.04 -4.39 8.63
CA LYS A 4 -33.07 -4.56 7.55
C LYS A 4 -33.05 -3.38 6.57
N GLU A 5 -34.06 -2.52 6.62
CA GLU A 5 -34.27 -1.43 5.66
C GLU A 5 -33.09 -0.46 5.55
N PRO A 6 -32.45 0.02 6.66
CA PRO A 6 -31.30 0.91 6.57
C PRO A 6 -30.11 0.29 5.83
N PHE A 7 -29.87 -1.01 6.05
CA PHE A 7 -28.78 -1.74 5.38
C PHE A 7 -29.05 -1.90 3.88
N GLN A 8 -30.29 -2.27 3.51
CA GLN A 8 -30.67 -2.42 2.12
C GLN A 8 -30.56 -1.09 1.36
N LYS A 9 -31.07 -0.01 1.95
CA LYS A 9 -30.98 1.34 1.37
C LYS A 9 -29.54 1.77 1.07
N ILE A 10 -28.58 1.47 1.95
CA ILE A 10 -27.17 1.75 1.72
C ILE A 10 -26.65 0.96 0.52
N ILE A 11 -27.00 -0.34 0.42
CA ILE A 11 -26.57 -1.21 -0.69
C ILE A 11 -27.13 -0.70 -2.01
N ASP A 12 -28.41 -0.34 -2.04
CA ASP A 12 -29.08 0.15 -3.25
C ASP A 12 -28.47 1.47 -3.72
N ASN A 13 -28.24 2.43 -2.81
CA ASN A 13 -27.57 3.69 -3.10
C ASN A 13 -26.15 3.47 -3.68
N LEU A 14 -25.40 2.52 -3.13
CA LEU A 14 -24.06 2.18 -3.65
C LEU A 14 -24.12 1.58 -5.07
N LYS A 15 -25.13 0.76 -5.36
CA LYS A 15 -25.34 0.19 -6.69
C LYS A 15 -25.74 1.27 -7.71
N GLU A 16 -26.72 2.10 -7.36
CA GLU A 16 -27.22 3.17 -8.21
C GLU A 16 -26.11 4.20 -8.55
N SER A 17 -25.25 4.52 -7.57
CA SER A 17 -24.14 5.47 -7.75
C SER A 17 -22.90 4.87 -8.41
N GLY A 18 -22.89 3.58 -8.78
CA GLY A 18 -21.69 2.91 -9.35
C GLY A 18 -20.58 2.63 -8.34
N ASN A 19 -20.82 2.83 -7.04
CA ASN A 19 -19.82 2.69 -5.98
C ASN A 19 -19.88 1.31 -5.27
N TYR A 20 -20.78 0.42 -5.68
CA TYR A 20 -20.86 -0.91 -5.11
C TYR A 20 -19.66 -1.75 -5.51
N ARG A 21 -18.92 -2.23 -4.50
CA ARG A 21 -17.71 -3.05 -4.69
C ARG A 21 -18.06 -4.51 -4.87
N VAL A 22 -17.59 -5.10 -5.97
CA VAL A 22 -17.70 -6.54 -6.23
C VAL A 22 -16.37 -7.19 -5.87
N PHE A 23 -16.41 -8.22 -5.04
CA PHE A 23 -15.24 -9.03 -4.67
C PHE A 23 -15.17 -10.22 -5.62
N ASN A 24 -14.23 -10.12 -6.59
CA ASN A 24 -14.04 -11.17 -7.58
C ASN A 24 -13.31 -12.37 -6.96
N ASP A 25 -13.83 -13.56 -7.20
CA ASP A 25 -13.22 -14.83 -6.79
C ASP A 25 -12.14 -15.20 -7.81
N ILE A 26 -10.87 -15.14 -7.39
CA ILE A 26 -9.70 -15.41 -8.25
C ILE A 26 -8.70 -16.31 -7.56
N VAL A 27 -8.08 -17.21 -8.32
CA VAL A 27 -6.92 -17.98 -7.91
C VAL A 27 -5.71 -17.57 -8.74
N ARG A 28 -4.67 -17.14 -8.07
CA ARG A 28 -3.35 -16.85 -8.68
C ARG A 28 -2.51 -18.12 -8.63
N GLU A 29 -2.44 -18.85 -9.72
CA GLU A 29 -1.67 -20.08 -9.79
C GLU A 29 -0.17 -19.81 -9.79
N LYS A 30 0.57 -20.63 -9.02
CA LYS A 30 2.04 -20.53 -8.95
C LYS A 30 2.65 -20.77 -10.34
N GLY A 31 3.48 -19.85 -10.79
CA GLY A 31 4.19 -19.90 -12.07
C GLY A 31 3.48 -19.22 -13.23
N GLU A 32 2.21 -18.84 -13.09
CA GLU A 32 1.41 -18.25 -14.16
C GLU A 32 1.22 -16.71 -14.01
N PHE A 33 1.78 -16.12 -12.95
CA PHE A 33 1.64 -14.68 -12.71
C PHE A 33 2.17 -13.84 -13.90
N PRO A 34 1.43 -12.84 -14.40
CA PRO A 34 0.23 -12.18 -13.84
C PRO A 34 -1.11 -12.81 -14.22
N VAL A 35 -1.13 -13.98 -14.85
CA VAL A 35 -2.37 -14.70 -15.17
C VAL A 35 -2.98 -15.27 -13.87
N ALA A 36 -4.29 -15.27 -13.81
CA ALA A 36 -5.07 -15.84 -12.72
C ALA A 36 -6.33 -16.51 -13.27
N ILE A 37 -6.87 -17.48 -12.53
CA ILE A 37 -8.18 -18.06 -12.81
C ILE A 37 -9.24 -17.21 -12.10
N TRP A 38 -10.21 -16.76 -12.84
CA TRP A 38 -11.40 -16.09 -12.31
C TRP A 38 -12.61 -17.01 -12.30
N TYR A 39 -13.17 -17.21 -11.12
CA TYR A 39 -14.43 -17.94 -10.92
C TYR A 39 -15.60 -16.96 -11.04
N GLY A 40 -15.93 -16.61 -12.27
CA GLY A 40 -16.99 -15.66 -12.56
C GLY A 40 -18.38 -16.26 -12.41
N PRO A 41 -19.44 -15.44 -12.35
CA PRO A 41 -20.81 -15.91 -12.12
C PRO A 41 -21.37 -16.76 -13.27
N TYR A 42 -20.77 -16.69 -14.45
CA TYR A 42 -21.25 -17.39 -15.65
C TYR A 42 -20.22 -18.36 -16.24
N ALA A 43 -18.95 -18.20 -15.92
CA ALA A 43 -17.86 -19.01 -16.45
C ALA A 43 -16.59 -18.88 -15.62
N ILE A 44 -15.78 -19.95 -15.65
CA ILE A 44 -14.39 -19.94 -15.13
C ILE A 44 -13.50 -19.62 -16.32
N LYS A 45 -12.59 -18.65 -16.19
CA LYS A 45 -11.65 -18.29 -17.26
C LYS A 45 -10.36 -17.69 -16.74
N ASN A 46 -9.34 -17.77 -17.58
CA ASN A 46 -8.09 -17.08 -17.35
C ASN A 46 -8.26 -15.57 -17.58
N ILE A 47 -7.65 -14.79 -16.71
CA ILE A 47 -7.59 -13.33 -16.77
C ILE A 47 -6.15 -12.86 -16.55
N VAL A 48 -5.80 -11.71 -17.09
CA VAL A 48 -4.53 -11.00 -16.75
C VAL A 48 -4.83 -9.98 -15.67
N ASN A 49 -4.17 -10.12 -14.52
CA ASN A 49 -4.38 -9.25 -13.35
C ASN A 49 -3.51 -8.01 -13.42
N TRP A 50 -4.12 -6.85 -13.63
CA TRP A 50 -3.48 -5.54 -13.74
C TRP A 50 -3.59 -4.65 -12.49
N CYS A 51 -4.17 -5.16 -11.40
CA CYS A 51 -4.37 -4.39 -10.17
C CYS A 51 -3.86 -5.09 -8.92
N SER A 52 -2.96 -6.07 -9.07
CA SER A 52 -2.33 -6.74 -7.93
C SER A 52 -1.39 -5.79 -7.19
N ASN A 53 -1.44 -5.83 -5.86
CA ASN A 53 -0.45 -5.17 -5.02
C ASN A 53 0.79 -6.05 -4.77
N ASP A 54 0.82 -7.30 -5.21
CA ASP A 54 2.02 -8.13 -5.25
C ASP A 54 2.92 -7.67 -6.40
N TYR A 55 3.54 -6.50 -6.22
CA TYR A 55 4.21 -5.73 -7.27
C TYR A 55 5.36 -6.49 -7.94
N LEU A 56 6.05 -7.33 -7.20
CA LEU A 56 7.20 -8.10 -7.67
C LEU A 56 6.90 -9.60 -7.83
N GLY A 57 5.64 -10.03 -7.60
CA GLY A 57 5.25 -11.44 -7.70
C GLY A 57 5.85 -12.33 -6.60
N MET A 58 6.35 -11.74 -5.53
CA MET A 58 7.02 -12.48 -4.46
C MET A 58 6.11 -13.45 -3.71
N GLY A 59 4.79 -13.19 -3.70
CA GLY A 59 3.81 -14.10 -3.11
C GLY A 59 3.70 -15.46 -3.80
N GLN A 60 4.27 -15.59 -5.01
CA GLN A 60 4.31 -16.84 -5.77
C GLN A 60 5.74 -17.34 -6.00
N HIS A 61 6.74 -16.64 -5.47
CA HIS A 61 8.13 -16.96 -5.70
C HIS A 61 8.53 -18.25 -4.95
N SER A 62 9.25 -19.16 -5.63
CA SER A 62 9.57 -20.49 -5.08
C SER A 62 10.32 -20.40 -3.76
N TYR A 63 11.36 -19.56 -3.65
CA TYR A 63 12.14 -19.41 -2.42
C TYR A 63 11.27 -18.96 -1.23
N VAL A 64 10.32 -18.04 -1.47
CA VAL A 64 9.39 -17.58 -0.43
C VAL A 64 8.49 -18.75 0.01
N ILE A 65 7.88 -19.44 -0.95
CA ILE A 65 6.99 -20.58 -0.68
C ILE A 65 7.73 -21.70 0.05
N ASP A 66 8.94 -22.04 -0.37
CA ASP A 66 9.70 -23.14 0.23
C ASP A 66 10.18 -22.79 1.66
N SER A 67 10.55 -21.53 1.91
CA SER A 67 10.80 -21.03 3.26
C SER A 67 9.57 -21.12 4.17
N MET A 68 8.39 -20.79 3.62
CA MET A 68 7.12 -20.91 4.34
C MET A 68 6.77 -22.37 4.66
N LYS A 69 6.98 -23.30 3.72
CA LYS A 69 6.79 -24.75 3.97
C LYS A 69 7.70 -25.26 5.09
N THR A 70 8.98 -24.91 5.04
CA THR A 70 9.94 -25.28 6.09
C THR A 70 9.50 -24.75 7.46
N ALA A 71 9.06 -23.48 7.52
CA ALA A 71 8.57 -22.91 8.78
C ALA A 71 7.27 -23.58 9.26
N LEU A 72 6.39 -23.98 8.34
CA LEU A 72 5.16 -24.71 8.66
C LEU A 72 5.46 -26.07 9.28
N GLU A 73 6.42 -26.80 8.73
CA GLU A 73 6.83 -28.12 9.23
C GLU A 73 7.56 -28.06 10.58
N THR A 74 8.33 -26.98 10.82
CA THR A 74 9.14 -26.83 12.04
C THR A 74 8.45 -26.13 13.19
N ALA A 75 7.63 -25.13 12.92
CA ALA A 75 7.02 -24.24 13.93
C ALA A 75 5.49 -24.29 13.96
N GLY A 76 4.87 -25.03 13.04
CA GLY A 76 3.41 -25.09 12.91
C GLY A 76 2.78 -23.87 12.27
N ALA A 77 1.46 -23.87 12.15
CA ALA A 77 0.70 -22.90 11.37
C ALA A 77 0.53 -21.52 12.06
N GLY A 78 0.51 -21.49 13.38
CA GLY A 78 0.17 -20.29 14.15
C GLY A 78 1.20 -19.91 15.20
N ALA A 79 1.14 -18.68 15.71
CA ALA A 79 2.07 -18.15 16.71
C ALA A 79 1.75 -18.58 18.15
N GLY A 80 0.57 -19.11 18.40
CA GLY A 80 0.14 -19.59 19.73
C GLY A 80 -0.36 -18.50 20.68
N GLY A 81 -0.34 -17.22 20.30
CA GLY A 81 -0.83 -16.13 21.14
C GLY A 81 -0.44 -14.73 20.67
N THR A 82 -0.67 -13.76 21.56
CA THR A 82 -0.17 -12.39 21.35
C THR A 82 1.36 -12.36 21.57
N ARG A 83 2.02 -11.28 21.11
CA ARG A 83 3.49 -11.15 21.18
C ARG A 83 4.05 -11.32 22.61
N ASN A 84 3.37 -10.83 23.62
CA ASN A 84 3.80 -10.92 25.02
C ASN A 84 3.36 -12.21 25.72
N ILE A 85 2.37 -12.95 25.18
CA ILE A 85 1.92 -14.22 25.73
C ILE A 85 2.24 -15.35 24.75
N SER A 86 3.46 -15.84 24.77
CA SER A 86 4.02 -16.94 23.98
C SER A 86 4.01 -16.76 22.43
N GLY A 87 3.45 -15.69 21.90
CA GLY A 87 3.36 -15.46 20.45
C GLY A 87 4.60 -14.83 19.81
N THR A 88 5.65 -14.50 20.58
CA THR A 88 6.95 -14.09 20.03
C THR A 88 7.81 -15.32 19.75
N THR A 89 8.20 -15.51 18.51
CA THR A 89 9.06 -16.61 18.07
C THR A 89 10.39 -16.09 17.54
N HIS A 90 11.34 -17.00 17.31
CA HIS A 90 12.61 -16.68 16.64
C HIS A 90 12.40 -16.01 15.27
N TYR A 91 11.37 -16.42 14.52
CA TYR A 91 11.03 -15.86 13.20
C TYR A 91 10.65 -14.38 13.28
N HIS A 92 9.91 -13.97 14.31
CA HIS A 92 9.56 -12.56 14.54
C HIS A 92 10.84 -11.74 14.80
N ASN A 93 11.69 -12.19 15.69
CA ASN A 93 12.92 -11.48 16.06
C ASN A 93 13.90 -11.40 14.89
N ALA A 94 13.99 -12.46 14.07
CA ALA A 94 14.84 -12.47 12.88
C ALA A 94 14.34 -11.47 11.82
N LEU A 95 13.03 -11.41 11.59
CA LEU A 95 12.42 -10.48 10.65
C LEU A 95 12.54 -9.03 11.15
N GLU A 96 12.27 -8.74 12.43
CA GLU A 96 12.42 -7.40 13.01
C GLU A 96 13.87 -6.90 12.89
N ARG A 97 14.87 -7.77 13.12
CA ARG A 97 16.28 -7.43 12.90
C ARG A 97 16.59 -7.08 11.44
N GLU A 98 16.10 -7.90 10.48
CA GLU A 98 16.33 -7.65 9.06
C GLU A 98 15.68 -6.31 8.61
N LEU A 99 14.47 -6.02 9.09
CA LEU A 99 13.79 -4.76 8.79
C LEU A 99 14.52 -3.54 9.37
N ALA A 100 15.04 -3.65 10.60
CA ALA A 100 15.86 -2.61 11.20
C ALA A 100 17.14 -2.38 10.38
N LEU A 101 17.81 -3.44 9.94
CA LEU A 101 19.00 -3.38 9.09
C LEU A 101 18.70 -2.77 7.72
N LEU A 102 17.60 -3.18 7.07
CA LEU A 102 17.16 -2.67 5.77
C LEU A 102 17.01 -1.14 5.79
N HIS A 103 16.38 -0.62 6.82
CA HIS A 103 16.13 0.82 6.97
C HIS A 103 17.24 1.56 7.72
N LYS A 104 18.33 0.90 8.08
CA LYS A 104 19.43 1.48 8.88
C LYS A 104 18.92 2.12 10.18
N LYS A 105 17.94 1.46 10.83
CA LYS A 105 17.34 1.88 12.09
C LYS A 105 17.76 0.95 13.22
N GLU A 106 17.59 1.42 14.46
CA GLU A 106 17.99 0.67 15.65
C GLU A 106 17.04 -0.48 15.98
N SER A 107 15.77 -0.34 15.61
CA SER A 107 14.74 -1.33 15.94
C SER A 107 13.58 -1.33 14.94
N ALA A 108 12.86 -2.45 14.90
CA ALA A 108 11.61 -2.61 14.16
C ALA A 108 10.58 -3.33 15.01
N LEU A 109 9.29 -3.17 14.67
CA LEU A 109 8.16 -3.84 15.32
C LEU A 109 7.17 -4.30 14.26
N LEU A 110 6.79 -5.59 14.31
CA LEU A 110 5.84 -6.21 13.39
C LEU A 110 4.40 -6.03 13.83
N PHE A 111 3.52 -5.79 12.87
CA PHE A 111 2.07 -5.71 13.02
C PHE A 111 1.37 -6.63 12.02
N THR A 112 0.11 -6.94 12.26
CA THR A 112 -0.71 -7.79 11.38
C THR A 112 -0.96 -7.16 10.00
N SER A 113 -0.84 -5.84 9.87
CA SER A 113 -0.87 -5.08 8.62
C SER A 113 -0.23 -3.70 8.81
N ALA A 114 0.17 -3.05 7.72
CA ALA A 114 0.62 -1.65 7.74
C ALA A 114 -0.52 -0.70 8.15
N TYR A 115 -1.77 -1.05 7.84
CA TYR A 115 -2.94 -0.31 8.33
C TYR A 115 -2.96 -0.27 9.88
N ASN A 116 -2.81 -1.45 10.50
CA ASN A 116 -2.77 -1.56 11.96
C ASN A 116 -1.52 -0.87 12.53
N ALA A 117 -0.37 -0.96 11.85
CA ALA A 117 0.85 -0.27 12.26
C ALA A 117 0.67 1.25 12.29
N ASN A 118 0.15 1.87 11.22
CA ASN A 118 -0.15 3.31 11.17
C ASN A 118 -1.12 3.73 12.29
N GLN A 119 -2.30 3.09 12.32
CA GLN A 119 -3.35 3.46 13.26
C GLN A 119 -2.87 3.37 14.70
N THR A 120 -2.25 2.25 15.06
CA THR A 120 -1.83 1.95 16.43
C THR A 120 -0.66 2.83 16.87
N THR A 121 0.32 3.06 15.98
CA THR A 121 1.49 3.89 16.31
C THR A 121 1.09 5.34 16.54
N LEU A 122 0.34 5.94 15.64
CA LEU A 122 -0.09 7.33 15.76
C LEU A 122 -1.02 7.56 16.98
N GLU A 123 -1.94 6.63 17.23
CA GLU A 123 -2.76 6.65 18.44
C GLU A 123 -1.90 6.60 19.71
N THR A 124 -0.90 5.73 19.74
CA THR A 124 -0.04 5.53 20.91
C THR A 124 0.90 6.72 21.12
N MET A 125 1.47 7.29 20.05
CA MET A 125 2.28 8.51 20.15
C MET A 125 1.50 9.66 20.79
N GLY A 126 0.23 9.83 20.42
CA GLY A 126 -0.64 10.85 21.03
C GLY A 126 -0.91 10.64 22.52
N LYS A 127 -0.83 9.39 23.00
CA LYS A 127 -0.96 9.08 24.45
C LYS A 127 0.34 9.31 25.21
N ILE A 128 1.48 9.14 24.56
CA ILE A 128 2.82 9.23 25.19
C ILE A 128 3.33 10.66 25.23
N ILE A 129 3.10 11.44 24.18
CA ILE A 129 3.67 12.78 24.05
C ILE A 129 2.60 13.82 24.40
N PRO A 130 2.72 14.53 25.55
CA PRO A 130 1.76 15.57 25.93
C PRO A 130 1.71 16.69 24.87
N ASP A 131 0.50 17.19 24.62
CA ASP A 131 0.24 18.32 23.70
C ASP A 131 0.77 18.14 22.28
N LEU A 132 0.98 16.89 21.85
CA LEU A 132 1.45 16.59 20.49
C LEU A 132 0.48 17.14 19.44
N LEU A 133 1.02 17.93 18.50
CA LEU A 133 0.33 18.34 17.28
C LEU A 133 0.74 17.42 16.13
N PHE A 134 -0.21 16.76 15.51
CA PHE A 134 0.01 16.08 14.25
C PHE A 134 -0.23 17.05 13.08
N ILE A 135 0.71 17.08 12.14
CA ILE A 135 0.62 17.85 10.88
C ILE A 135 0.63 16.82 9.75
N SER A 136 -0.50 16.67 9.09
CA SER A 136 -0.78 15.57 8.15
C SER A 136 -0.98 16.10 6.74
N ASP A 137 -0.40 15.43 5.75
CA ASP A 137 -0.75 15.67 4.36
C ASP A 137 -2.25 15.40 4.12
N GLU A 138 -2.91 16.22 3.26
CA GLU A 138 -4.34 16.13 3.02
C GLU A 138 -4.77 14.84 2.30
N GLU A 139 -3.86 14.17 1.58
CA GLU A 139 -4.13 12.94 0.82
C GLU A 139 -3.61 11.66 1.49
N ASN A 140 -3.22 11.76 2.76
CA ASN A 140 -2.79 10.61 3.54
C ASN A 140 -3.82 9.48 3.57
N HIS A 141 -3.32 8.26 3.58
CA HIS A 141 -4.09 7.03 3.62
C HIS A 141 -5.05 6.96 4.83
N SER A 142 -6.18 6.29 4.63
CA SER A 142 -7.22 6.12 5.67
C SER A 142 -6.68 5.59 7.02
N SER A 143 -5.65 4.76 7.02
CA SER A 143 -5.03 4.25 8.26
C SER A 143 -4.37 5.34 9.09
N ILE A 144 -3.71 6.29 8.44
CA ILE A 144 -3.12 7.49 9.06
C ILE A 144 -4.25 8.34 9.65
N ILE A 145 -5.27 8.67 8.81
CA ILE A 145 -6.42 9.46 9.24
C ILE A 145 -7.11 8.85 10.48
N GLN A 146 -7.28 7.52 10.52
CA GLN A 146 -7.86 6.84 11.67
C GLN A 146 -6.94 6.88 12.90
N GLY A 147 -5.64 6.70 12.72
CA GLY A 147 -4.65 6.84 13.79
C GLY A 147 -4.69 8.23 14.43
N LEU A 148 -4.73 9.28 13.60
CA LEU A 148 -4.85 10.67 14.04
C LEU A 148 -6.18 10.95 14.75
N ARG A 149 -7.28 10.35 14.31
CA ARG A 149 -8.59 10.47 14.98
C ARG A 149 -8.58 9.81 16.36
N HIS A 150 -8.01 8.61 16.46
CA HIS A 150 -7.96 7.85 17.70
C HIS A 150 -6.98 8.43 18.72
N SER A 151 -5.94 9.14 18.28
CA SER A 151 -4.99 9.82 19.16
C SER A 151 -5.66 10.90 20.00
N LYS A 152 -6.75 11.49 19.52
CA LYS A 152 -7.46 12.65 20.09
C LYS A 152 -6.60 13.91 20.23
N CYS A 153 -5.41 13.92 19.66
CA CYS A 153 -4.52 15.06 19.62
C CYS A 153 -5.03 16.16 18.67
N ARG A 154 -4.51 17.36 18.87
CA ARG A 154 -4.63 18.44 17.89
C ARG A 154 -4.04 17.99 16.56
N LYS A 155 -4.63 18.44 15.45
CA LYS A 155 -4.17 18.12 14.10
C LYS A 155 -4.36 19.32 13.19
N GLU A 156 -3.39 19.54 12.33
CA GLU A 156 -3.43 20.46 11.21
C GLU A 156 -3.21 19.67 9.93
N ILE A 157 -3.80 20.10 8.84
CA ILE A 157 -3.69 19.45 7.53
C ILE A 157 -3.01 20.42 6.60
N PHE A 158 -1.87 20.03 6.03
CA PHE A 158 -1.22 20.79 4.97
C PHE A 158 -1.66 20.30 3.60
N LYS A 159 -1.65 21.22 2.63
CA LYS A 159 -2.01 20.91 1.24
C LYS A 159 -1.07 19.88 0.67
N HIS A 160 -1.62 18.99 -0.14
CA HIS A 160 -0.91 17.85 -0.68
C HIS A 160 0.44 18.27 -1.33
N ASN A 161 1.53 17.69 -0.79
CA ASN A 161 2.91 17.93 -1.23
C ASN A 161 3.37 19.40 -1.20
N ASP A 162 2.64 20.30 -0.52
CA ASP A 162 2.98 21.72 -0.43
C ASP A 162 3.89 22.00 0.78
N VAL A 163 5.20 22.05 0.52
CA VAL A 163 6.23 22.30 1.55
C VAL A 163 6.09 23.70 2.17
N GLN A 164 5.60 24.69 1.40
CA GLN A 164 5.45 26.07 1.90
C GLN A 164 4.27 26.18 2.87
N ASP A 165 3.16 25.50 2.56
CA ASP A 165 2.02 25.40 3.46
C ASP A 165 2.40 24.64 4.75
N LEU A 166 3.13 23.54 4.62
CA LEU A 166 3.69 22.80 5.77
C LEU A 166 4.58 23.71 6.64
N GLU A 167 5.51 24.47 6.04
CA GLU A 167 6.39 25.36 6.79
C GLU A 167 5.62 26.46 7.55
N SER A 168 4.59 27.01 6.93
CA SER A 168 3.71 28.02 7.55
C SER A 168 3.01 27.47 8.79
N ILE A 169 2.52 26.21 8.73
CA ILE A 169 1.90 25.53 9.86
C ILE A 169 2.94 25.26 10.97
N LEU A 170 4.11 24.75 10.60
CA LEU A 170 5.18 24.46 11.55
C LEU A 170 5.65 25.70 12.31
N MET A 171 5.78 26.83 11.62
CA MET A 171 6.18 28.11 12.19
C MET A 171 5.14 28.67 13.18
N SER A 172 3.86 28.50 12.85
CA SER A 172 2.74 29.05 13.64
C SER A 172 2.42 28.23 14.90
N ASN A 173 2.95 27.01 15.02
CA ASN A 173 2.62 26.12 16.11
C ASN A 173 3.87 25.75 16.93
N PRO A 174 4.13 26.40 18.07
CA PRO A 174 5.18 26.00 19.00
C PRO A 174 4.82 24.68 19.71
N GLY A 175 5.82 24.00 20.29
CA GLY A 175 5.64 22.76 21.06
C GLY A 175 5.88 21.47 20.27
N PRO A 176 5.56 20.30 20.85
CA PRO A 176 5.78 19.00 20.23
C PRO A 176 4.96 18.83 18.95
N LYS A 177 5.59 18.43 17.87
CA LYS A 177 4.96 18.25 16.56
C LYS A 177 5.40 16.94 15.89
N CYS A 178 4.51 16.33 15.12
CA CYS A 178 4.81 15.19 14.27
C CYS A 178 4.24 15.45 12.87
N VAL A 179 5.11 15.49 11.87
CA VAL A 179 4.74 15.56 10.45
C VAL A 179 4.53 14.16 9.93
N VAL A 180 3.35 13.89 9.33
CA VAL A 180 2.93 12.57 8.85
C VAL A 180 2.55 12.66 7.38
N PHE A 181 3.20 11.86 6.54
CA PHE A 181 2.96 11.85 5.09
C PHE A 181 3.36 10.51 4.45
N GLU A 182 2.93 10.26 3.20
CA GLU A 182 3.35 9.10 2.42
C GLU A 182 4.49 9.46 1.47
N SER A 183 5.37 8.52 1.17
CA SER A 183 6.43 8.73 0.18
C SER A 183 5.93 8.55 -1.26
N VAL A 184 5.03 7.57 -1.48
CA VAL A 184 4.37 7.31 -2.75
C VAL A 184 2.87 7.17 -2.46
N TYR A 185 2.07 8.08 -2.99
CA TYR A 185 0.63 8.09 -2.76
C TYR A 185 -0.08 7.03 -3.60
N SER A 186 -0.95 6.28 -2.95
CA SER A 186 -1.46 5.01 -3.48
C SER A 186 -2.35 5.15 -4.71
N MET A 187 -3.07 6.26 -4.86
CA MET A 187 -4.11 6.43 -5.89
C MET A 187 -3.64 7.25 -7.07
N ASP A 188 -2.80 8.23 -6.85
CA ASP A 188 -2.26 9.14 -7.86
C ASP A 188 -0.90 8.67 -8.36
N GLY A 189 -0.17 7.97 -7.51
CA GLY A 189 1.15 7.44 -7.82
C GLY A 189 2.24 8.51 -7.79
N ASP A 190 1.94 9.70 -7.33
CA ASP A 190 2.92 10.76 -7.16
C ASP A 190 3.86 10.47 -6.00
N ILE A 191 5.04 11.03 -6.08
CA ILE A 191 6.10 10.90 -5.08
C ILE A 191 6.23 12.22 -4.35
N ALA A 192 6.12 12.17 -3.01
CA ALA A 192 6.28 13.34 -2.16
C ALA A 192 7.68 13.97 -2.31
N PRO A 193 7.81 15.28 -2.13
CA PRO A 193 9.11 15.96 -2.00
C PRO A 193 9.73 15.65 -0.62
N VAL A 194 10.11 14.36 -0.45
CA VAL A 194 10.49 13.79 0.86
C VAL A 194 11.64 14.56 1.49
N LYS A 195 12.63 14.92 0.68
CA LYS A 195 13.81 15.65 1.18
C LYS A 195 13.44 17.00 1.78
N GLU A 196 12.65 17.77 1.03
CA GLU A 196 12.21 19.11 1.42
C GLU A 196 11.29 19.07 2.65
N ILE A 197 10.36 18.09 2.70
CA ILE A 197 9.49 17.90 3.88
C ILE A 197 10.32 17.56 5.12
N ILE A 198 11.32 16.70 5.00
CA ILE A 198 12.19 16.33 6.12
C ILE A 198 13.07 17.50 6.56
N GLU A 199 13.64 18.24 5.62
CA GLU A 199 14.47 19.42 5.93
C GLU A 199 13.67 20.48 6.70
N VAL A 200 12.47 20.80 6.25
CA VAL A 200 11.63 21.77 6.95
C VAL A 200 11.14 21.23 8.29
N SER A 201 10.80 19.96 8.39
CA SER A 201 10.38 19.33 9.65
C SER A 201 11.50 19.42 10.72
N LYS A 202 12.75 19.11 10.34
CA LYS A 202 13.92 19.20 11.21
C LYS A 202 14.19 20.63 11.66
N LYS A 203 14.04 21.62 10.78
CA LYS A 203 14.21 23.05 11.09
C LYS A 203 13.32 23.49 12.27
N TYR A 204 12.13 22.90 12.38
CA TYR A 204 11.16 23.21 13.45
C TYR A 204 11.07 22.13 14.54
N ASN A 205 12.08 21.24 14.65
CA ASN A 205 12.16 20.16 15.64
C ASN A 205 10.89 19.27 15.67
N ALA A 206 10.28 19.02 14.52
CA ALA A 206 9.16 18.10 14.40
C ALA A 206 9.65 16.67 14.23
N ILE A 207 8.96 15.72 14.88
CA ILE A 207 9.13 14.28 14.63
C ILE A 207 8.64 14.00 13.20
N THR A 208 9.34 13.14 12.48
CA THR A 208 8.99 12.75 11.11
C THR A 208 8.49 11.33 11.07
N TYR A 209 7.28 11.14 10.58
CA TYR A 209 6.63 9.85 10.37
C TYR A 209 6.30 9.69 8.88
N ILE A 210 6.92 8.74 8.22
CA ILE A 210 6.69 8.49 6.80
C ILE A 210 6.08 7.10 6.56
N ASP A 211 5.07 7.05 5.69
CA ASP A 211 4.52 5.80 5.17
C ASP A 211 5.19 5.44 3.83
N GLU A 212 6.00 4.39 3.85
CA GLU A 212 6.70 3.84 2.69
C GLU A 212 6.00 2.61 2.09
N VAL A 213 4.74 2.37 2.42
CA VAL A 213 3.99 1.15 2.06
C VAL A 213 3.95 0.89 0.56
N HIS A 214 3.96 1.93 -0.27
CA HIS A 214 4.02 1.81 -1.73
C HIS A 214 5.44 1.91 -2.30
N ALA A 215 6.46 2.04 -1.45
CA ALA A 215 7.83 2.26 -1.88
C ALA A 215 8.81 1.16 -1.45
N VAL A 216 8.62 0.54 -0.29
CA VAL A 216 9.46 -0.56 0.17
C VAL A 216 9.45 -1.73 -0.81
N GLY A 217 10.64 -2.27 -1.10
CA GLY A 217 10.87 -3.29 -2.11
C GLY A 217 11.01 -2.75 -3.53
N LEU A 218 10.71 -1.46 -3.79
CA LEU A 218 10.61 -0.90 -5.14
C LEU A 218 11.59 0.25 -5.44
N TYR A 219 12.02 0.97 -4.43
CA TYR A 219 12.90 2.13 -4.56
C TYR A 219 14.10 2.02 -3.63
N GLY A 220 15.16 2.73 -3.99
CA GLY A 220 16.43 2.68 -3.30
C GLY A 220 17.33 1.52 -3.77
N GLU A 221 18.59 1.56 -3.36
CA GLU A 221 19.61 0.58 -3.77
C GLU A 221 19.28 -0.82 -3.24
N THR A 222 18.82 -0.92 -2.00
CA THR A 222 18.47 -2.19 -1.36
C THR A 222 16.97 -2.47 -1.34
N GLY A 223 16.14 -1.53 -1.85
CA GLY A 223 14.68 -1.60 -1.78
C GLY A 223 14.10 -1.09 -0.46
N ALA A 224 14.83 -0.25 0.27
CA ALA A 224 14.35 0.32 1.53
C ALA A 224 13.36 1.49 1.35
N GLY A 225 13.09 1.92 0.12
CA GLY A 225 12.09 2.92 -0.19
C GLY A 225 12.66 4.26 -0.65
N ILE A 226 11.82 5.29 -0.63
CA ILE A 226 12.17 6.64 -1.09
C ILE A 226 13.20 7.30 -0.16
N CYS A 227 13.10 7.07 1.15
CA CYS A 227 14.10 7.61 2.10
C CYS A 227 15.52 7.13 1.77
N GLU A 228 15.69 5.86 1.35
CA GLU A 228 16.97 5.35 0.89
C GLU A 228 17.39 5.99 -0.43
N ARG A 229 16.48 6.08 -1.41
CA ARG A 229 16.72 6.69 -2.71
C ARG A 229 17.22 8.13 -2.57
N ASP A 230 16.55 8.91 -1.74
CA ASP A 230 16.81 10.35 -1.56
C ASP A 230 17.87 10.63 -0.48
N LYS A 231 18.38 9.56 0.16
CA LYS A 231 19.41 9.62 1.22
C LYS A 231 19.02 10.54 2.38
N VAL A 232 17.76 10.43 2.80
CA VAL A 232 17.21 11.21 3.92
C VAL A 232 16.98 10.32 5.14
N GLU A 233 17.15 10.91 6.31
CA GLU A 233 16.91 10.25 7.59
C GLU A 233 15.61 10.77 8.21
N VAL A 234 14.72 9.85 8.60
CA VAL A 234 13.45 10.11 9.25
C VAL A 234 13.37 9.39 10.59
N ASP A 235 12.50 9.82 11.50
CA ASP A 235 12.42 9.22 12.83
C ASP A 235 11.71 7.87 12.81
N ILE A 236 10.55 7.78 12.14
CA ILE A 236 9.73 6.57 12.06
C ILE A 236 9.34 6.30 10.62
N ILE A 237 9.56 5.06 10.17
CA ILE A 237 9.11 4.55 8.88
C ILE A 237 8.05 3.49 9.12
N ASN A 238 6.88 3.63 8.48
CA ASN A 238 5.89 2.56 8.34
C ASN A 238 6.08 1.85 7.00
N GLY A 239 6.08 0.53 7.02
CA GLY A 239 6.21 -0.29 5.81
C GLY A 239 5.28 -1.49 5.82
N THR A 240 5.20 -2.18 4.68
CA THR A 240 4.35 -3.35 4.50
C THR A 240 5.12 -4.57 4.01
N LEU A 241 4.65 -5.73 4.42
CA LEU A 241 5.08 -7.03 3.89
C LEU A 241 4.11 -7.56 2.81
N ALA A 242 2.97 -6.86 2.61
CA ALA A 242 1.84 -7.36 1.82
C ALA A 242 1.80 -6.84 0.37
N LYS A 243 2.79 -6.05 -0.05
CA LYS A 243 2.85 -5.52 -1.42
C LYS A 243 4.08 -6.08 -2.15
N ALA A 244 5.14 -5.30 -2.33
CA ALA A 244 6.32 -5.77 -3.06
C ALA A 244 6.90 -7.07 -2.50
N TYR A 245 6.82 -7.29 -1.20
CA TYR A 245 7.28 -8.53 -0.56
C TYR A 245 6.28 -9.69 -0.64
N GLY A 246 5.06 -9.49 -1.10
CA GLY A 246 4.10 -10.50 -1.54
C GLY A 246 3.47 -11.38 -0.45
N VAL A 247 3.68 -11.10 0.84
CA VAL A 247 3.13 -11.90 1.95
C VAL A 247 2.06 -11.14 2.73
N GLN A 248 2.08 -11.14 4.05
CA GLN A 248 1.14 -10.43 4.92
C GLN A 248 1.88 -9.73 6.05
N GLY A 249 1.34 -8.61 6.52
CA GLY A 249 1.86 -7.89 7.66
C GLY A 249 2.28 -6.48 7.34
N GLY A 250 2.62 -5.75 8.39
CA GLY A 250 3.21 -4.42 8.34
C GLY A 250 4.23 -4.27 9.46
N TYR A 251 4.92 -3.16 9.47
CA TYR A 251 5.94 -2.89 10.48
C TYR A 251 6.20 -1.39 10.61
N ILE A 252 6.78 -1.03 11.73
CA ILE A 252 7.43 0.28 11.91
C ILE A 252 8.91 0.07 12.20
N THR A 253 9.75 1.03 11.82
CA THR A 253 11.15 1.10 12.19
C THR A 253 11.51 2.48 12.71
N GLY A 254 12.48 2.58 13.63
CA GLY A 254 12.92 3.83 14.22
C GLY A 254 13.96 3.63 15.30
N LYS A 255 14.15 4.68 16.13
CA LYS A 255 14.98 4.59 17.32
C LYS A 255 14.39 3.57 18.31
N ARG A 256 15.26 2.94 19.08
CA ARG A 256 14.87 1.87 20.02
C ARG A 256 13.83 2.34 21.03
N GLU A 257 14.00 3.53 21.57
CA GLU A 257 13.11 4.09 22.58
C GLU A 257 11.69 4.30 22.04
N PHE A 258 11.55 4.77 20.78
CA PHE A 258 10.26 4.90 20.11
C PHE A 258 9.59 3.55 19.94
N ILE A 259 10.33 2.60 19.38
CA ILE A 259 9.80 1.26 19.09
C ILE A 259 9.42 0.53 20.36
N ASP A 260 10.23 0.63 21.42
CA ASP A 260 9.98 -0.03 22.69
C ASP A 260 8.79 0.57 23.45
N ALA A 261 8.63 1.90 23.40
CA ALA A 261 7.47 2.58 23.96
C ALA A 261 6.18 2.17 23.22
N ILE A 262 6.17 2.14 21.89
CA ILE A 262 5.02 1.66 21.10
C ILE A 262 4.72 0.21 21.45
N ARG A 263 5.71 -0.67 21.43
CA ARG A 263 5.55 -2.09 21.81
C ARG A 263 4.92 -2.29 23.17
N SER A 264 5.26 -1.43 24.12
CA SER A 264 4.83 -1.55 25.52
C SER A 264 3.47 -0.92 25.81
N MET A 265 3.02 0.05 24.98
CA MET A 265 1.81 0.86 25.27
C MET A 265 0.70 0.67 24.23
N ALA A 266 1.00 0.11 23.07
CA ALA A 266 0.05 0.00 21.96
C ALA A 266 -0.93 -1.15 22.16
N SER A 267 -2.17 -0.85 22.55
CA SER A 267 -3.17 -1.88 22.87
C SER A 267 -3.49 -2.79 21.69
N ALA A 268 -3.60 -2.25 20.47
CA ALA A 268 -3.86 -3.07 19.29
C ALA A 268 -2.65 -3.93 18.84
N PHE A 269 -1.47 -3.71 19.41
CA PHE A 269 -0.33 -4.61 19.29
C PHE A 269 -0.34 -5.67 20.42
N ILE A 270 -0.53 -5.23 21.67
CA ILE A 270 -0.45 -6.09 22.86
C ILE A 270 -1.55 -7.16 22.86
N PHE A 271 -2.78 -6.79 22.48
CA PHE A 271 -3.97 -7.65 22.62
C PHE A 271 -4.37 -8.35 21.30
N THR A 272 -3.55 -8.30 20.26
CA THR A 272 -3.82 -9.02 19.02
C THR A 272 -2.90 -10.23 18.86
N THR A 273 -3.40 -11.30 18.22
CA THR A 273 -2.59 -12.47 17.89
C THR A 273 -1.45 -12.07 16.94
N SER A 274 -0.27 -12.62 17.19
CA SER A 274 0.92 -12.38 16.37
C SER A 274 0.76 -12.90 14.94
N LEU A 275 1.55 -12.39 14.02
CA LEU A 275 1.76 -13.02 12.71
C LEU A 275 2.21 -14.48 12.88
N SER A 276 1.80 -15.36 11.97
CA SER A 276 2.28 -16.73 11.95
C SER A 276 3.80 -16.78 11.69
N PRO A 277 4.54 -17.69 12.33
CA PRO A 277 5.94 -17.95 12.01
C PRO A 277 6.18 -18.20 10.51
N VAL A 278 5.23 -18.85 9.84
CA VAL A 278 5.23 -19.10 8.41
C VAL A 278 5.28 -17.79 7.60
N ILE A 279 4.46 -16.82 7.96
CA ILE A 279 4.45 -15.50 7.33
C ILE A 279 5.77 -14.77 7.59
N CYS A 280 6.28 -14.82 8.81
CA CYS A 280 7.56 -14.18 9.14
C CYS A 280 8.74 -14.78 8.35
N ALA A 281 8.77 -16.09 8.17
CA ALA A 281 9.78 -16.78 7.37
C ALA A 281 9.72 -16.36 5.89
N GLY A 282 8.51 -16.38 5.32
CA GLY A 282 8.29 -15.93 3.93
C GLY A 282 8.69 -14.47 3.72
N ALA A 283 8.31 -13.57 4.64
CA ALA A 283 8.66 -12.16 4.59
C ALA A 283 10.19 -11.94 4.65
N LEU A 284 10.86 -12.61 5.58
CA LEU A 284 12.33 -12.53 5.73
C LEU A 284 13.04 -12.96 4.44
N THR A 285 12.60 -14.09 3.86
CA THR A 285 13.16 -14.60 2.61
C THR A 285 12.88 -13.64 1.45
N SER A 286 11.67 -13.11 1.37
CA SER A 286 11.29 -12.15 0.32
C SER A 286 12.12 -10.85 0.40
N ILE A 287 12.30 -10.28 1.59
CA ILE A 287 13.12 -9.07 1.79
C ILE A 287 14.55 -9.31 1.32
N LYS A 288 15.18 -10.40 1.76
CA LYS A 288 16.54 -10.75 1.35
C LYS A 288 16.65 -10.93 -0.16
N TYR A 289 15.71 -11.69 -0.75
CA TYR A 289 15.71 -11.92 -2.18
C TYR A 289 15.57 -10.61 -2.97
N VAL A 290 14.59 -9.76 -2.64
CA VAL A 290 14.38 -8.47 -3.32
C VAL A 290 15.59 -7.55 -3.16
N LYS A 291 16.26 -7.56 -2.00
CA LYS A 291 17.49 -6.79 -1.77
C LYS A 291 18.61 -7.22 -2.72
N ASP A 292 18.80 -8.53 -2.88
CA ASP A 292 19.89 -9.11 -3.69
C ASP A 292 19.58 -9.12 -5.20
N HIS A 293 18.32 -8.80 -5.61
CA HIS A 293 17.83 -8.81 -7.00
C HIS A 293 17.32 -7.43 -7.45
N PRO A 294 18.21 -6.44 -7.70
CA PRO A 294 17.83 -5.09 -8.12
C PRO A 294 17.11 -5.07 -9.49
N GLU A 295 17.37 -6.06 -10.36
CA GLU A 295 16.74 -6.19 -11.68
C GLU A 295 15.21 -6.27 -11.62
N LEU A 296 14.63 -6.77 -10.51
CA LEU A 296 13.17 -6.76 -10.30
C LEU A 296 12.63 -5.34 -10.15
N ARG A 297 13.37 -4.50 -9.41
CA ARG A 297 13.00 -3.08 -9.22
C ARG A 297 13.13 -2.29 -10.51
N GLU A 298 14.20 -2.49 -11.25
CA GLU A 298 14.41 -1.88 -12.57
C GLU A 298 13.31 -2.28 -13.55
N LYS A 299 12.97 -3.58 -13.55
CA LYS A 299 11.97 -4.13 -14.47
C LYS A 299 10.58 -3.61 -14.22
N ILE A 300 10.14 -3.46 -12.96
CA ILE A 300 8.82 -2.90 -12.68
C ILE A 300 8.73 -1.44 -13.13
N GLN A 301 9.78 -0.63 -12.91
CA GLN A 301 9.80 0.77 -13.36
C GLN A 301 9.76 0.84 -14.90
N GLU A 302 10.51 -0.01 -15.59
CA GLU A 302 10.48 -0.12 -17.05
C GLU A 302 9.08 -0.50 -17.55
N ARG A 303 8.42 -1.50 -16.93
CA ARG A 303 7.06 -1.92 -17.29
C ARG A 303 6.04 -0.81 -17.06
N ALA A 304 6.14 -0.08 -15.96
CA ALA A 304 5.25 1.05 -15.65
C ALA A 304 5.39 2.17 -16.67
N ARG A 305 6.64 2.59 -16.97
CA ARG A 305 6.92 3.60 -17.98
C ARG A 305 6.37 3.21 -19.34
N LYS A 306 6.66 1.98 -19.81
CA LYS A 306 6.17 1.48 -21.08
C LYS A 306 4.64 1.42 -21.14
N THR A 307 3.99 1.02 -20.05
CA THR A 307 2.52 0.98 -19.98
C THR A 307 1.93 2.38 -20.11
N LYS A 308 2.48 3.39 -19.42
CA LYS A 308 2.07 4.79 -19.56
C LYS A 308 2.21 5.27 -21.00
N GLU A 309 3.38 5.09 -21.60
CA GLU A 309 3.69 5.50 -22.98
C GLU A 309 2.71 4.87 -23.98
N GLU A 310 2.43 3.57 -23.87
CA GLU A 310 1.52 2.88 -24.80
C GLU A 310 0.07 3.33 -24.65
N ILE A 311 -0.40 3.60 -23.41
CA ILE A 311 -1.72 4.15 -23.15
C ILE A 311 -1.84 5.56 -23.77
N GLU A 312 -0.86 6.43 -23.55
CA GLU A 312 -0.83 7.80 -24.07
C GLU A 312 -0.75 7.83 -25.62
N ARG A 313 -0.02 6.93 -26.25
CA ARG A 313 0.03 6.77 -27.72
C ARG A 313 -1.35 6.48 -28.33
N GLN A 314 -2.24 5.86 -27.56
CA GLN A 314 -3.63 5.64 -28.00
C GLN A 314 -4.56 6.82 -27.74
N GLY A 315 -4.04 7.95 -27.24
CA GLY A 315 -4.80 9.14 -26.91
C GLY A 315 -5.65 9.01 -25.64
N ILE A 316 -5.25 8.11 -24.73
CA ILE A 316 -5.88 7.92 -23.43
C ILE A 316 -5.06 8.68 -22.37
N GLU A 317 -5.72 9.49 -21.55
CA GLU A 317 -5.07 10.28 -20.51
C GLU A 317 -4.62 9.41 -19.35
N VAL A 318 -3.32 9.51 -19.01
CA VAL A 318 -2.72 8.93 -17.80
C VAL A 318 -2.38 10.07 -16.85
N LEU A 319 -2.71 9.94 -15.58
CA LEU A 319 -2.28 10.91 -14.57
C LEU A 319 -0.76 10.85 -14.43
N LYS A 320 -0.11 11.98 -14.72
CA LYS A 320 1.36 12.08 -14.72
C LYS A 320 1.94 11.82 -13.33
N ASN A 321 2.85 10.89 -13.25
CA ASN A 321 3.65 10.60 -12.07
C ASN A 321 4.89 9.78 -12.47
N ASP A 322 5.89 9.72 -11.59
CA ASP A 322 7.16 9.03 -11.82
C ASP A 322 7.23 7.65 -11.12
N SER A 323 6.10 7.14 -10.62
CA SER A 323 6.08 5.86 -9.90
C SER A 323 5.66 4.67 -10.79
N HIS A 324 5.66 3.50 -10.16
CA HIS A 324 5.20 2.23 -10.76
C HIS A 324 3.67 2.13 -10.91
N ILE A 325 2.92 3.13 -10.45
CA ILE A 325 1.45 3.17 -10.52
C ILE A 325 1.02 3.90 -11.80
N VAL A 326 0.03 3.34 -12.49
CA VAL A 326 -0.48 3.87 -13.78
C VAL A 326 -1.97 4.16 -13.64
N PRO A 327 -2.36 5.39 -13.24
CA PRO A 327 -3.76 5.77 -13.08
C PRO A 327 -4.32 6.32 -14.40
N VAL A 328 -5.41 5.73 -14.88
CA VAL A 328 -6.17 6.20 -16.06
C VAL A 328 -7.46 6.85 -15.58
N ILE A 329 -7.56 8.15 -15.74
CA ILE A 329 -8.71 8.94 -15.27
C ILE A 329 -9.93 8.67 -16.15
N ILE A 330 -11.06 8.37 -15.51
CA ILE A 330 -12.37 8.14 -16.17
C ILE A 330 -13.36 9.27 -15.83
N GLY A 331 -13.30 9.78 -14.59
CA GLY A 331 -14.06 10.96 -14.12
C GLY A 331 -15.55 10.73 -13.86
N ASP A 332 -16.03 9.49 -13.92
CA ASP A 332 -17.42 9.13 -13.64
C ASP A 332 -17.48 7.72 -13.04
N PRO A 333 -18.14 7.50 -11.91
CA PRO A 333 -18.12 6.23 -11.20
C PRO A 333 -18.86 5.10 -11.95
N ILE A 334 -19.96 5.43 -12.64
CA ILE A 334 -20.74 4.44 -13.40
C ILE A 334 -19.96 4.00 -14.63
N LYS A 335 -19.36 4.97 -15.34
CA LYS A 335 -18.51 4.68 -16.50
C LYS A 335 -17.25 3.92 -16.09
N CYS A 336 -16.61 4.30 -14.99
CA CYS A 336 -15.42 3.64 -14.47
C CYS A 336 -15.70 2.15 -14.17
N LYS A 337 -16.81 1.89 -13.48
CA LYS A 337 -17.26 0.52 -13.24
C LYS A 337 -17.61 -0.22 -14.54
N ALA A 338 -18.34 0.41 -15.45
CA ALA A 338 -18.72 -0.22 -16.72
C ALA A 338 -17.48 -0.61 -17.56
N VAL A 339 -16.45 0.24 -17.62
CA VAL A 339 -15.20 -0.07 -18.32
C VAL A 339 -14.47 -1.22 -17.65
N SER A 340 -14.37 -1.22 -16.32
CA SER A 340 -13.76 -2.31 -15.55
C SER A 340 -14.50 -3.65 -15.79
N ASP A 341 -15.83 -3.65 -15.74
CA ASP A 341 -16.65 -4.83 -16.00
C ASP A 341 -16.46 -5.34 -17.44
N GLU A 342 -16.48 -4.45 -18.44
CA GLU A 342 -16.25 -4.79 -19.83
C GLU A 342 -14.89 -5.46 -20.05
N LEU A 343 -13.83 -4.90 -19.44
CA LEU A 343 -12.48 -5.46 -19.48
C LEU A 343 -12.43 -6.84 -18.85
N LEU A 344 -13.06 -7.03 -17.69
CA LEU A 344 -13.05 -8.33 -17.00
C LEU A 344 -13.92 -9.37 -17.73
N TYR A 345 -15.18 -9.02 -18.00
CA TYR A 345 -16.15 -10.00 -18.51
C TYR A 345 -15.92 -10.39 -19.96
N LYS A 346 -15.49 -9.45 -20.82
CA LYS A 346 -15.31 -9.73 -22.24
C LYS A 346 -13.85 -9.96 -22.64
N GLU A 347 -12.96 -9.16 -22.08
CA GLU A 347 -11.58 -9.11 -22.55
C GLU A 347 -10.58 -9.92 -21.69
N GLY A 348 -11.00 -10.43 -20.53
CA GLY A 348 -10.12 -11.17 -19.63
C GLY A 348 -9.04 -10.32 -18.97
N ILE A 349 -9.28 -9.02 -18.82
CA ILE A 349 -8.38 -8.07 -18.16
C ILE A 349 -9.00 -7.66 -16.83
N TYR A 350 -8.29 -7.93 -15.73
CA TYR A 350 -8.76 -7.60 -14.41
C TYR A 350 -8.08 -6.32 -13.89
N VAL A 351 -8.87 -5.27 -13.80
CA VAL A 351 -8.52 -3.99 -13.16
C VAL A 351 -9.72 -3.46 -12.39
N GLN A 352 -9.52 -3.06 -11.13
CA GLN A 352 -10.61 -2.55 -10.29
C GLN A 352 -10.87 -1.05 -10.56
N PRO A 353 -12.15 -0.63 -10.55
CA PRO A 353 -12.49 0.79 -10.54
C PRO A 353 -12.16 1.38 -9.17
N ILE A 354 -11.51 2.52 -9.16
CA ILE A 354 -11.25 3.30 -7.95
C ILE A 354 -12.18 4.50 -7.98
N ASN A 355 -13.22 4.42 -7.14
CA ASN A 355 -14.30 5.40 -7.04
C ASN A 355 -14.33 6.04 -5.64
N TRP A 356 -15.20 7.02 -5.46
CA TRP A 356 -15.51 7.58 -4.14
C TRP A 356 -15.92 6.46 -3.15
N PRO A 357 -15.49 6.49 -1.86
CA PRO A 357 -14.76 7.57 -1.18
C PRO A 357 -13.22 7.45 -1.27
N THR A 358 -12.68 6.54 -2.07
CA THR A 358 -11.23 6.32 -2.18
C THR A 358 -10.53 7.46 -2.90
N VAL A 359 -11.20 8.07 -3.87
CA VAL A 359 -10.75 9.26 -4.60
C VAL A 359 -11.83 10.33 -4.60
N LYS A 360 -11.47 11.59 -4.87
CA LYS A 360 -12.42 12.69 -4.99
C LYS A 360 -13.40 12.43 -6.16
N ARG A 361 -14.66 12.89 -6.04
CA ARG A 361 -15.65 12.78 -7.13
C ARG A 361 -15.18 13.56 -8.36
N GLY A 362 -15.40 12.97 -9.54
CA GLY A 362 -14.90 13.51 -10.80
C GLY A 362 -13.47 13.10 -11.13
N THR A 363 -12.82 12.33 -10.26
CA THR A 363 -11.45 11.80 -10.45
C THR A 363 -11.40 10.29 -10.38
N GLU A 364 -12.52 9.64 -10.58
CA GLU A 364 -12.62 8.18 -10.63
C GLU A 364 -11.70 7.62 -11.73
N ARG A 365 -11.04 6.50 -11.44
CA ARG A 365 -9.96 5.98 -12.29
C ARG A 365 -9.85 4.48 -12.29
N LEU A 366 -9.20 3.95 -13.32
CA LEU A 366 -8.64 2.61 -13.31
C LEU A 366 -7.18 2.71 -12.91
N ARG A 367 -6.77 1.99 -11.87
CA ARG A 367 -5.40 1.98 -11.36
C ARG A 367 -4.70 0.71 -11.78
N PHE A 368 -3.85 0.80 -12.81
CA PHE A 368 -3.04 -0.31 -13.24
C PHE A 368 -1.73 -0.38 -12.44
N THR A 369 -1.30 -1.60 -12.17
CA THR A 369 -0.05 -1.91 -11.46
C THR A 369 0.71 -2.96 -12.27
N PRO A 370 1.41 -2.54 -13.35
CA PRO A 370 2.26 -3.45 -14.10
C PRO A 370 3.34 -4.03 -13.20
N THR A 371 3.67 -5.30 -13.44
CA THR A 371 4.67 -6.05 -12.68
C THR A 371 5.81 -6.48 -13.62
N PRO A 372 6.96 -6.95 -13.11
CA PRO A 372 8.04 -7.47 -13.95
C PRO A 372 7.62 -8.57 -14.94
N PHE A 373 6.52 -9.25 -14.68
CA PHE A 373 6.01 -10.39 -15.46
C PHE A 373 5.01 -10.00 -16.55
N HIS A 374 4.55 -8.75 -16.59
CA HIS A 374 3.77 -8.25 -17.72
C HIS A 374 4.66 -8.10 -18.95
N THR A 375 4.43 -8.91 -19.98
CA THR A 375 5.17 -8.86 -21.24
C THR A 375 4.72 -7.69 -22.11
N ASP A 376 5.47 -7.41 -23.17
CA ASP A 376 5.08 -6.42 -24.17
C ASP A 376 3.75 -6.78 -24.85
N ALA A 377 3.51 -8.08 -25.07
CA ALA A 377 2.24 -8.57 -25.58
C ALA A 377 1.08 -8.28 -24.63
N HIS A 378 1.28 -8.48 -23.32
CA HIS A 378 0.27 -8.14 -22.32
C HIS A 378 -0.05 -6.63 -22.32
N ILE A 379 0.99 -5.77 -22.41
CA ILE A 379 0.81 -4.30 -22.44
C ILE A 379 0.02 -3.90 -23.68
N PHE A 380 0.44 -4.36 -24.86
CA PHE A 380 -0.22 -4.04 -26.12
C PHE A 380 -1.68 -4.51 -26.14
N ASP A 381 -1.95 -5.76 -25.77
CA ASP A 381 -3.29 -6.34 -25.70
C ASP A 381 -4.20 -5.53 -24.75
N MET A 382 -3.70 -5.23 -23.55
CA MET A 382 -4.43 -4.43 -22.55
C MET A 382 -4.79 -3.06 -23.11
N VAL A 383 -3.86 -2.35 -23.76
CA VAL A 383 -4.08 -0.99 -24.24
C VAL A 383 -5.12 -0.95 -25.38
N VAL A 384 -5.05 -1.89 -26.32
CA VAL A 384 -6.04 -2.01 -27.42
C VAL A 384 -7.44 -2.29 -26.86
N LYS A 385 -7.55 -3.21 -25.90
CA LYS A 385 -8.81 -3.58 -25.27
C LYS A 385 -9.36 -2.45 -24.39
N LEU A 386 -8.51 -1.74 -23.65
CA LEU A 386 -8.88 -0.55 -22.88
C LEU A 386 -9.49 0.52 -23.77
N LYS A 387 -8.83 0.86 -24.91
CA LYS A 387 -9.36 1.83 -25.87
C LYS A 387 -10.74 1.42 -26.40
N SER A 388 -10.90 0.14 -26.72
CA SER A 388 -12.17 -0.40 -27.20
C SER A 388 -13.26 -0.34 -26.14
N ALA A 389 -12.96 -0.71 -24.89
CA ALA A 389 -13.88 -0.63 -23.76
C ALA A 389 -14.32 0.81 -23.48
N LEU A 390 -13.37 1.76 -23.44
CA LEU A 390 -13.68 3.19 -23.27
C LEU A 390 -14.62 3.72 -24.36
N LYS A 391 -14.42 3.30 -25.63
CA LYS A 391 -15.29 3.69 -26.75
C LYS A 391 -16.68 3.08 -26.64
N ARG A 392 -16.80 1.82 -26.23
CA ARG A 392 -18.10 1.14 -26.04
C ARG A 392 -18.89 1.74 -24.88
N CYS A 393 -18.24 1.97 -23.74
CA CYS A 393 -18.87 2.53 -22.54
C CYS A 393 -19.05 4.07 -22.60
N GLY A 394 -18.42 4.76 -23.54
CA GLY A 394 -18.55 6.21 -23.74
C GLY A 394 -19.71 6.62 -24.64
N LYS A 395 -20.33 5.70 -25.40
CA LYS A 395 -21.54 5.98 -26.17
C LYS A 395 -22.72 6.03 -25.20
N LYS A 396 -23.27 7.22 -24.93
CA LYS A 396 -24.60 7.34 -24.30
C LYS A 396 -25.59 6.53 -25.16
N LYS A 397 -26.30 5.60 -24.52
CA LYS A 397 -27.49 4.98 -25.11
C LYS A 397 -28.59 6.01 -25.23
#